data_610ece870ca0ebebe3b35bb34350f234
#
_entry.id   610ece870ca0ebebe3b35bb34350f234
#
_cell.length_a   1.000
_cell.length_b   1.000
_cell.length_c   1.000
_cell.angle_alpha   90.00
_cell.angle_beta   90.00
_cell.angle_gamma   90.00
#
_symmetry.space_group_name_H-M   'P 1'
#
loop_
_entity.id
_entity.type
_entity.pdbx_description
1 polymer ?
#
loop_
_entity_poly.entity_id
_entity_poly.type
_entity_poly.pdbx_seq_one_letter_code
_entity_poly.pdbx_strand_id
1 'polypeptide(L)'
;MQKVNVFLVAPVLAAVTFASMAAQDSKAAPSKAGTSKAEESQSPTHAAPNARAYSGMYSFLKDGEFVQITVEDDGRVTGFISRYGEGESDKGAFLDQYFRSAKLDGTKLVFTTETVHAVWFDFKGAVERGEGKNPGDEAYYVLKGTLINNASDAQKKVTTHATEVEFKMFPVAASPVPTARN
;
A
#
# COMPACT_ATOMS: atom_id res chain seq x y z
N MET A 1 -32.43 -14.18 37.79
CA MET A 1 -32.32 -12.77 38.21
C MET A 1 -31.14 -12.17 37.45
N GLN A 2 -31.41 -11.45 36.38
CA GLN A 2 -30.39 -10.93 35.44
C GLN A 2 -30.38 -9.42 35.64
N LYS A 3 -29.22 -8.88 36.07
CA LYS A 3 -29.04 -7.43 36.30
C LYS A 3 -28.64 -6.78 34.98
N VAL A 4 -29.51 -5.91 34.49
CA VAL A 4 -29.25 -5.05 33.31
C VAL A 4 -28.54 -3.79 33.81
N ASN A 5 -27.32 -3.55 33.38
CA ASN A 5 -26.61 -2.28 33.59
C ASN A 5 -26.90 -1.36 32.40
N VAL A 6 -27.68 -0.30 32.70
CA VAL A 6 -27.92 0.81 31.76
C VAL A 6 -26.82 1.85 31.97
N PHE A 7 -25.96 2.07 30.97
CA PHE A 7 -25.04 3.19 30.94
C PHE A 7 -25.70 4.38 30.24
N LEU A 8 -25.89 5.42 31.02
CA LEU A 8 -26.41 6.73 30.59
C LEU A 8 -25.28 7.53 29.96
N VAL A 9 -25.38 7.84 28.68
CA VAL A 9 -24.42 8.71 27.97
C VAL A 9 -25.04 10.11 27.86
N ALA A 10 -24.40 11.10 28.48
CA ALA A 10 -24.79 12.51 28.40
C ALA A 10 -24.15 13.17 27.16
N PRO A 11 -24.86 14.01 26.39
CA PRO A 11 -24.25 14.76 25.28
C PRO A 11 -23.62 16.05 25.81
N VAL A 12 -22.34 16.27 25.45
CA VAL A 12 -21.63 17.54 25.63
C VAL A 12 -21.88 18.40 24.39
N LEU A 13 -22.61 19.48 24.57
CA LEU A 13 -22.88 20.50 23.57
C LEU A 13 -21.77 21.56 23.67
N ALA A 14 -20.87 21.65 22.64
CA ALA A 14 -19.91 22.73 22.52
C ALA A 14 -20.41 23.80 21.54
N ALA A 15 -20.74 24.97 22.08
CA ALA A 15 -21.12 26.17 21.31
C ALA A 15 -19.85 26.88 20.79
N VAL A 16 -19.77 27.06 19.47
CA VAL A 16 -18.74 27.86 18.81
C VAL A 16 -19.37 29.25 18.50
N THR A 17 -18.88 30.28 19.18
CA THR A 17 -19.24 31.68 18.93
C THR A 17 -18.40 32.26 17.80
N PHE A 18 -19.04 32.71 16.72
CA PHE A 18 -18.44 33.55 15.68
C PHE A 18 -18.35 35.01 16.14
N ALA A 19 -17.16 35.57 16.15
CA ALA A 19 -16.93 37.02 16.26
C ALA A 19 -16.70 37.60 14.87
N SER A 20 -17.63 38.42 14.41
CA SER A 20 -17.49 39.35 13.29
C SER A 20 -16.64 40.53 13.70
N MET A 21 -15.66 40.91 12.87
CA MET A 21 -15.06 42.25 12.97
C MET A 21 -14.85 42.90 11.60
N ALA A 22 -15.28 44.14 11.57
CA ALA A 22 -15.58 44.97 10.42
C ALA A 22 -14.34 45.52 9.69
N ALA A 23 -14.65 45.99 8.48
CA ALA A 23 -13.82 46.66 7.50
C ALA A 23 -13.05 47.88 8.01
N GLN A 24 -11.84 48.08 7.45
CA GLN A 24 -11.24 49.40 7.25
C GLN A 24 -10.66 49.52 5.85
N ASP A 25 -11.17 50.50 5.14
CA ASP A 25 -10.81 51.04 3.86
C ASP A 25 -9.48 51.81 3.97
N SER A 26 -8.54 51.60 3.04
CA SER A 26 -7.47 52.56 2.74
C SER A 26 -6.83 52.28 1.38
N LYS A 27 -7.25 53.04 0.45
CA LYS A 27 -6.73 53.76 -0.74
C LYS A 27 -5.25 53.59 -1.14
N ALA A 28 -5.12 53.05 -2.36
CA ALA A 28 -4.25 53.40 -3.50
C ALA A 28 -2.72 53.41 -3.38
N ALA A 29 -2.01 52.67 -4.19
CA ALA A 29 -1.53 52.91 -5.56
C ALA A 29 -0.56 51.82 -6.04
N PRO A 30 -0.20 51.68 -7.33
CA PRO A 30 0.15 50.42 -7.95
C PRO A 30 1.67 50.17 -7.99
N SER A 31 2.14 48.94 -7.80
CA SER A 31 3.47 48.56 -8.21
C SER A 31 3.56 47.08 -8.57
N LYS A 32 3.81 46.88 -9.85
CA LYS A 32 4.57 45.82 -10.52
C LYS A 32 4.27 44.34 -10.24
N ALA A 33 3.87 43.72 -11.33
CA ALA A 33 3.94 42.32 -11.62
C ALA A 33 5.12 41.58 -10.96
N GLY A 34 4.77 40.56 -10.14
CA GLY A 34 5.62 39.50 -9.72
C GLY A 34 4.83 38.23 -9.83
N THR A 35 5.04 37.50 -10.91
CA THR A 35 4.52 36.13 -11.12
C THR A 35 5.10 35.24 -10.03
N SER A 36 4.38 35.04 -8.95
CA SER A 36 4.67 33.98 -7.99
C SER A 36 4.08 32.67 -8.51
N LYS A 37 4.90 31.94 -9.27
CA LYS A 37 4.74 30.54 -9.54
C LYS A 37 4.66 29.83 -8.17
N ALA A 38 3.49 29.31 -7.83
CA ALA A 38 3.36 28.38 -6.71
C ALA A 38 4.18 27.14 -7.08
N GLU A 39 5.37 27.04 -6.54
CA GLU A 39 6.13 25.81 -6.50
C GLU A 39 5.41 24.90 -5.50
N GLU A 40 4.63 24.00 -6.07
CA GLU A 40 4.17 22.79 -5.40
C GLU A 40 5.42 22.04 -4.92
N SER A 41 5.75 22.20 -3.65
CA SER A 41 6.86 21.54 -2.98
C SER A 41 6.53 20.04 -2.90
N GLN A 42 6.81 19.34 -3.98
CA GLN A 42 6.92 17.89 -3.96
C GLN A 42 8.18 17.58 -3.17
N SER A 43 8.00 17.24 -1.89
CA SER A 43 9.08 16.66 -1.10
C SER A 43 9.62 15.44 -1.86
N PRO A 44 10.91 15.37 -2.19
CA PRO A 44 11.45 14.21 -2.87
C PRO A 44 11.26 12.99 -1.97
N THR A 45 10.49 12.02 -2.43
CA THR A 45 10.41 10.70 -1.82
C THR A 45 11.83 10.14 -1.90
N HIS A 46 12.52 10.00 -0.76
CA HIS A 46 13.86 9.40 -0.71
C HIS A 46 13.70 7.90 -0.97
N ALA A 47 13.67 7.53 -2.24
CA ALA A 47 13.89 6.14 -2.62
C ALA A 47 15.31 5.73 -2.16
N ALA A 48 15.43 4.58 -1.50
CA ALA A 48 16.73 4.02 -1.17
C ALA A 48 17.57 3.88 -2.46
N PRO A 49 18.90 4.05 -2.45
CA PRO A 49 19.76 4.04 -3.63
C PRO A 49 19.63 2.81 -4.53
N ASN A 50 18.87 1.79 -4.09
CA ASN A 50 18.67 0.51 -4.78
C ASN A 50 17.22 0.03 -4.74
N ALA A 51 16.25 0.93 -4.64
CA ALA A 51 14.84 0.58 -4.49
C ALA A 51 14.29 -0.30 -5.63
N ARG A 52 14.82 -0.16 -6.86
CA ARG A 52 14.49 -1.04 -7.99
C ARG A 52 14.81 -2.51 -7.74
N ALA A 53 15.82 -2.79 -6.92
CA ALA A 53 16.18 -4.17 -6.57
C ALA A 53 15.09 -4.88 -5.75
N TYR A 54 14.13 -4.15 -5.22
CA TYR A 54 12.97 -4.71 -4.52
C TYR A 54 11.84 -5.13 -5.46
N SER A 55 11.96 -4.80 -6.76
CA SER A 55 11.03 -5.28 -7.78
C SER A 55 11.16 -6.78 -7.94
N GLY A 56 10.03 -7.48 -8.01
CA GLY A 56 10.02 -8.92 -8.17
C GLY A 56 8.71 -9.56 -7.76
N MET A 57 8.68 -10.87 -7.86
CA MET A 57 7.58 -11.69 -7.36
C MET A 57 7.95 -12.23 -5.98
N TYR A 58 7.01 -12.20 -5.08
CA TYR A 58 7.13 -12.71 -3.72
C TYR A 58 6.01 -13.72 -3.46
N SER A 59 6.28 -14.75 -2.66
CA SER A 59 5.24 -15.67 -2.19
C SER A 59 4.09 -14.90 -1.54
N PHE A 60 2.91 -15.51 -1.50
CA PHE A 60 1.76 -14.96 -0.79
C PHE A 60 1.25 -15.95 0.27
N LEU A 61 -0.03 -16.01 0.51
CA LEU A 61 -0.59 -16.79 1.63
C LEU A 61 -0.59 -18.31 1.40
N LYS A 62 -0.77 -18.75 0.15
CA LYS A 62 -0.85 -20.18 -0.21
C LYS A 62 0.13 -20.48 -1.33
N ASP A 63 0.54 -21.74 -1.43
CA ASP A 63 1.40 -22.20 -2.52
C ASP A 63 0.77 -21.87 -3.88
N GLY A 64 1.59 -21.27 -4.76
CA GLY A 64 1.15 -20.81 -6.08
C GLY A 64 0.58 -19.39 -6.09
N GLU A 65 0.19 -18.84 -4.96
CA GLU A 65 -0.18 -17.43 -4.85
C GLU A 65 1.06 -16.54 -4.75
N PHE A 66 0.98 -15.33 -5.29
CA PHE A 66 2.11 -14.40 -5.24
C PHE A 66 1.68 -12.94 -5.22
N VAL A 67 2.60 -12.08 -4.79
CA VAL A 67 2.51 -10.64 -4.97
C VAL A 67 3.64 -10.18 -5.90
N GLN A 68 3.28 -9.47 -6.96
CA GLN A 68 4.22 -8.83 -7.87
C GLN A 68 4.38 -7.36 -7.48
N ILE A 69 5.62 -6.91 -7.34
CA ILE A 69 5.97 -5.51 -7.03
C ILE A 69 6.89 -4.98 -8.12
N THR A 70 6.62 -3.78 -8.58
CA THR A 70 7.50 -3.02 -9.47
C THR A 70 7.78 -1.66 -8.85
N VAL A 71 9.04 -1.35 -8.62
CA VAL A 71 9.52 -0.04 -8.16
C VAL A 71 10.15 0.67 -9.35
N GLU A 72 9.58 1.81 -9.71
CA GLU A 72 10.02 2.61 -10.84
C GLU A 72 11.13 3.60 -10.43
N ASP A 73 11.81 4.22 -11.42
CA ASP A 73 12.93 5.13 -11.18
C ASP A 73 12.53 6.38 -10.40
N ASP A 74 11.28 6.82 -10.55
CA ASP A 74 10.71 7.95 -9.82
C ASP A 74 10.26 7.57 -8.38
N GLY A 75 10.47 6.33 -7.96
CA GLY A 75 10.07 5.80 -6.66
C GLY A 75 8.60 5.40 -6.58
N ARG A 76 7.86 5.46 -7.69
CA ARG A 76 6.50 4.96 -7.77
C ARG A 76 6.50 3.44 -7.64
N VAL A 77 5.52 2.91 -6.92
CA VAL A 77 5.34 1.47 -6.74
C VAL A 77 4.03 1.06 -7.40
N THR A 78 4.10 0.04 -8.24
CA THR A 78 2.95 -0.63 -8.83
C THR A 78 3.03 -2.13 -8.57
N GLY A 79 1.93 -2.84 -8.75
CA GLY A 79 1.92 -4.28 -8.56
C GLY A 79 0.51 -4.85 -8.41
N PHE A 80 0.46 -6.12 -8.10
CA PHE A 80 -0.79 -6.85 -7.86
C PHE A 80 -0.54 -8.08 -7.00
N ILE A 81 -1.60 -8.59 -6.38
CA ILE A 81 -1.65 -9.90 -5.76
C ILE A 81 -2.38 -10.83 -6.72
N SER A 82 -1.81 -12.01 -6.99
CA SER A 82 -2.49 -13.12 -7.67
C SER A 82 -2.79 -14.21 -6.67
N ARG A 83 -4.06 -14.48 -6.43
CA ARG A 83 -4.53 -15.44 -5.43
C ARG A 83 -5.62 -16.34 -5.96
N TYR A 84 -5.85 -17.47 -5.35
CA TYR A 84 -6.98 -18.31 -5.68
C TYR A 84 -8.31 -17.71 -5.21
N GLY A 85 -9.32 -17.84 -6.06
CA GLY A 85 -10.69 -17.57 -5.69
C GLY A 85 -11.20 -18.53 -4.62
N GLU A 86 -11.95 -18.02 -3.65
CA GLU A 86 -12.53 -18.79 -2.54
C GLU A 86 -14.03 -18.98 -2.66
N GLY A 87 -14.69 -18.22 -3.55
CA GLY A 87 -16.11 -18.35 -3.86
C GLY A 87 -16.41 -19.56 -4.74
N GLU A 88 -17.64 -20.04 -4.72
CA GLU A 88 -18.04 -21.16 -5.57
C GLU A 88 -17.90 -20.86 -7.07
N SER A 89 -18.11 -19.62 -7.46
CA SER A 89 -18.02 -19.17 -8.86
C SER A 89 -16.60 -19.06 -9.40
N ASP A 90 -15.60 -18.92 -8.52
CA ASP A 90 -14.22 -18.64 -8.87
C ASP A 90 -13.22 -19.62 -8.24
N LYS A 91 -13.71 -20.68 -7.64
CA LYS A 91 -12.90 -21.71 -6.99
C LYS A 91 -11.85 -22.30 -7.94
N GLY A 92 -10.58 -22.12 -7.57
CA GLY A 92 -9.43 -22.58 -8.34
C GLY A 92 -9.03 -21.68 -9.51
N ALA A 93 -9.75 -20.58 -9.77
CA ALA A 93 -9.29 -19.53 -10.68
C ALA A 93 -8.33 -18.58 -9.97
N PHE A 94 -7.35 -18.04 -10.71
CA PHE A 94 -6.54 -16.93 -10.21
C PHE A 94 -7.31 -15.63 -10.34
N LEU A 95 -7.27 -14.84 -9.27
CA LEU A 95 -7.84 -13.49 -9.19
C LEU A 95 -6.71 -12.50 -8.98
N ASP A 96 -6.49 -11.64 -9.97
CA ASP A 96 -5.49 -10.57 -9.88
C ASP A 96 -6.11 -9.33 -9.25
N GLN A 97 -5.50 -8.84 -8.18
CA GLN A 97 -5.90 -7.65 -7.45
C GLN A 97 -4.80 -6.60 -7.53
N TYR A 98 -4.95 -5.64 -8.44
CA TYR A 98 -3.98 -4.57 -8.65
C TYR A 98 -3.90 -3.63 -7.45
N PHE A 99 -2.74 -3.01 -7.25
CA PHE A 99 -2.60 -1.98 -6.23
C PHE A 99 -3.38 -0.73 -6.64
N ARG A 100 -4.35 -0.37 -5.81
CA ARG A 100 -5.04 0.92 -5.89
C ARG A 100 -4.13 2.06 -5.44
N SER A 101 -3.30 1.79 -4.44
CA SER A 101 -2.27 2.70 -3.95
C SER A 101 -1.10 1.91 -3.40
N ALA A 102 0.12 2.40 -3.61
CA ALA A 102 1.31 1.85 -3.00
C ALA A 102 2.36 2.94 -2.80
N LYS A 103 3.17 2.82 -1.75
CA LYS A 103 4.28 3.72 -1.44
C LYS A 103 5.43 2.95 -0.81
N LEU A 104 6.63 3.26 -1.28
CA LEU A 104 7.87 2.84 -0.67
C LEU A 104 8.61 4.07 -0.12
N ASP A 105 9.01 4.01 1.15
CA ASP A 105 9.81 5.04 1.83
C ASP A 105 11.01 4.36 2.50
N GLY A 106 12.17 4.50 1.86
CA GLY A 106 13.34 3.68 2.19
C GLY A 106 13.07 2.20 1.95
N THR A 107 12.92 1.43 3.00
CA THR A 107 12.51 0.01 2.96
C THR A 107 11.05 -0.20 3.35
N LYS A 108 10.38 0.84 3.88
CA LYS A 108 8.99 0.74 4.37
C LYS A 108 8.03 0.74 3.19
N LEU A 109 7.30 -0.37 3.03
CA LEU A 109 6.32 -0.58 1.99
C LEU A 109 4.92 -0.58 2.58
N VAL A 110 4.03 0.19 1.97
CA VAL A 110 2.58 0.11 2.20
C VAL A 110 1.88 -0.03 0.87
N PHE A 111 0.84 -0.83 0.81
CA PHE A 111 -0.06 -0.89 -0.34
C PHE A 111 -1.48 -1.24 0.06
N THR A 112 -2.43 -0.83 -0.77
CA THR A 112 -3.83 -1.24 -0.72
C THR A 112 -4.23 -1.74 -2.09
N THR A 113 -4.89 -2.90 -2.19
CA THR A 113 -5.36 -3.43 -3.46
C THR A 113 -6.72 -2.88 -3.86
N GLU A 114 -7.09 -3.04 -5.12
CA GLU A 114 -8.46 -2.95 -5.56
C GLU A 114 -9.31 -4.04 -4.90
N THR A 115 -10.62 -3.81 -4.87
CA THR A 115 -11.58 -4.79 -4.35
C THR A 115 -11.99 -5.75 -5.47
N VAL A 116 -11.74 -7.03 -5.27
CA VAL A 116 -12.19 -8.10 -6.18
C VAL A 116 -13.05 -9.08 -5.38
N HIS A 117 -14.27 -9.35 -5.84
CA HIS A 117 -15.27 -10.19 -5.16
C HIS A 117 -15.48 -9.80 -3.69
N ALA A 118 -15.60 -8.48 -3.46
CA ALA A 118 -15.79 -7.87 -2.14
C ALA A 118 -14.62 -8.07 -1.14
N VAL A 119 -13.44 -8.52 -1.62
CA VAL A 119 -12.23 -8.71 -0.83
C VAL A 119 -11.15 -7.72 -1.29
N TRP A 120 -10.41 -7.12 -0.34
CA TRP A 120 -9.20 -6.33 -0.61
C TRP A 120 -8.19 -6.52 0.50
N PHE A 121 -6.95 -6.19 0.21
CA PHE A 121 -5.83 -6.31 1.14
C PHE A 121 -5.17 -4.96 1.38
N ASP A 122 -4.76 -4.74 2.62
CA ASP A 122 -3.83 -3.69 3.00
C ASP A 122 -2.56 -4.34 3.56
N PHE A 123 -1.40 -3.87 3.14
CA PHE A 123 -0.12 -4.31 3.67
C PHE A 123 0.63 -3.11 4.25
N LYS A 124 1.25 -3.33 5.40
CA LYS A 124 2.17 -2.38 6.01
C LYS A 124 3.35 -3.14 6.59
N GLY A 125 4.53 -2.90 6.02
CA GLY A 125 5.73 -3.62 6.43
C GLY A 125 7.00 -3.00 5.88
N ALA A 126 8.02 -3.82 5.74
CA ALA A 126 9.30 -3.43 5.18
C ALA A 126 9.84 -4.50 4.23
N VAL A 127 10.68 -4.06 3.30
CA VAL A 127 11.56 -4.95 2.53
C VAL A 127 12.82 -5.16 3.36
N GLU A 128 13.14 -6.41 3.67
CA GLU A 128 14.30 -6.79 4.45
C GLU A 128 15.19 -7.77 3.67
N ARG A 129 16.45 -7.92 4.10
CA ARG A 129 17.31 -8.99 3.61
C ARG A 129 16.85 -10.30 4.22
N GLY A 130 16.64 -11.29 3.35
CA GLY A 130 16.32 -12.66 3.76
C GLY A 130 17.55 -13.56 3.74
N GLU A 131 17.32 -14.87 3.57
CA GLU A 131 18.35 -15.92 3.64
C GLU A 131 19.17 -16.04 2.35
N GLY A 132 18.67 -15.56 1.21
CA GLY A 132 19.37 -15.59 -0.08
C GLY A 132 20.73 -14.88 -0.01
N LYS A 133 21.79 -15.50 -0.53
CA LYS A 133 23.17 -14.99 -0.44
C LYS A 133 23.47 -13.96 -1.53
N ASN A 134 23.01 -14.24 -2.74
CA ASN A 134 23.28 -13.42 -3.91
C ASN A 134 22.00 -12.78 -4.45
N PRO A 135 22.08 -11.62 -5.14
CA PRO A 135 20.95 -11.08 -5.88
C PRO A 135 20.40 -12.12 -6.85
N GLY A 136 19.10 -12.38 -6.79
CA GLY A 136 18.44 -13.39 -7.62
C GLY A 136 18.26 -14.77 -6.94
N ASP A 137 18.88 -15.02 -5.80
CA ASP A 137 18.57 -16.21 -5.01
C ASP A 137 17.14 -16.11 -4.43
N GLU A 138 16.53 -17.25 -4.16
CA GLU A 138 15.28 -17.31 -3.40
C GLU A 138 15.45 -16.61 -2.05
N ALA A 139 14.42 -15.89 -1.61
CA ALA A 139 14.44 -15.12 -0.38
C ALA A 139 15.62 -14.16 -0.23
N TYR A 140 16.19 -13.62 -1.34
CA TYR A 140 17.19 -12.56 -1.26
C TYR A 140 16.63 -11.31 -0.58
N TYR A 141 15.39 -10.95 -0.92
CA TYR A 141 14.56 -10.03 -0.15
C TYR A 141 13.31 -10.73 0.36
N VAL A 142 12.79 -10.23 1.47
CA VAL A 142 11.52 -10.64 2.04
C VAL A 142 10.67 -9.41 2.35
N LEU A 143 9.35 -9.52 2.20
CA LEU A 143 8.40 -8.51 2.68
C LEU A 143 7.91 -8.98 4.05
N LYS A 144 8.23 -8.22 5.09
CA LYS A 144 7.87 -8.55 6.46
C LYS A 144 6.97 -7.48 7.05
N GLY A 145 5.84 -7.89 7.61
CA GLY A 145 4.89 -6.93 8.18
C GLY A 145 3.52 -7.50 8.41
N THR A 146 2.54 -6.61 8.54
CA THR A 146 1.14 -6.95 8.78
C THR A 146 0.35 -6.89 7.47
N LEU A 147 -0.30 -7.98 7.13
CA LEU A 147 -1.31 -8.06 6.06
C LEU A 147 -2.69 -8.00 6.70
N ILE A 148 -3.53 -7.12 6.19
CA ILE A 148 -4.93 -6.98 6.59
C ILE A 148 -5.80 -7.47 5.44
N ASN A 149 -6.52 -8.56 5.66
CA ASN A 149 -7.55 -9.06 4.76
C ASN A 149 -8.89 -8.45 5.16
N ASN A 150 -9.51 -7.74 4.24
CA ASN A 150 -10.82 -7.13 4.40
C ASN A 150 -11.82 -7.82 3.49
N ALA A 151 -13.00 -8.12 4.00
CA ALA A 151 -14.10 -8.69 3.24
C ALA A 151 -15.41 -7.96 3.56
N SER A 152 -16.19 -7.65 2.53
CA SER A 152 -17.50 -7.00 2.66
C SER A 152 -18.61 -8.00 2.33
N ASP A 153 -19.63 -8.08 3.17
CA ASP A 153 -20.81 -8.88 2.89
C ASP A 153 -21.85 -8.13 2.01
N ALA A 154 -22.96 -8.79 1.70
CA ALA A 154 -24.05 -8.23 0.91
C ALA A 154 -24.70 -6.99 1.56
N GLN A 155 -24.60 -6.84 2.86
CA GLN A 155 -25.08 -5.71 3.65
C GLN A 155 -24.05 -4.60 3.79
N LYS A 156 -22.89 -4.71 3.09
CA LYS A 156 -21.74 -3.80 3.14
C LYS A 156 -21.06 -3.73 4.52
N LYS A 157 -21.27 -4.72 5.36
CA LYS A 157 -20.55 -4.87 6.62
C LYS A 157 -19.15 -5.42 6.31
N VAL A 158 -18.12 -4.73 6.79
CA VAL A 158 -16.72 -5.13 6.60
C VAL A 158 -16.27 -5.98 7.77
N THR A 159 -15.65 -7.12 7.45
CA THR A 159 -14.88 -7.94 8.38
C THR A 159 -13.41 -7.78 8.05
N THR A 160 -12.58 -7.60 9.06
CA THR A 160 -11.14 -7.35 8.93
C THR A 160 -10.37 -8.40 9.73
N HIS A 161 -9.35 -8.98 9.11
CA HIS A 161 -8.43 -9.92 9.76
C HIS A 161 -6.99 -9.49 9.49
N ALA A 162 -6.23 -9.22 10.56
CA ALA A 162 -4.82 -8.85 10.49
C ALA A 162 -3.92 -10.04 10.83
N THR A 163 -2.87 -10.24 10.03
CA THR A 163 -1.92 -11.34 10.19
C THR A 163 -0.51 -10.83 9.94
N GLU A 164 0.44 -11.20 10.79
CA GLU A 164 1.86 -11.01 10.55
C GLU A 164 2.32 -11.98 9.46
N VAL A 165 3.04 -11.45 8.45
CA VAL A 165 3.45 -12.20 7.27
C VAL A 165 4.92 -11.96 6.94
N GLU A 166 5.52 -12.98 6.31
CA GLU A 166 6.80 -12.90 5.65
C GLU A 166 6.66 -13.49 4.24
N PHE A 167 6.73 -12.66 3.22
CA PHE A 167 6.66 -13.08 1.83
C PHE A 167 8.07 -13.13 1.25
N LYS A 168 8.48 -14.27 0.74
CA LYS A 168 9.82 -14.51 0.21
C LYS A 168 9.89 -14.20 -1.27
N MET A 169 10.91 -13.45 -1.69
CA MET A 169 11.15 -13.21 -3.12
C MET A 169 11.43 -14.55 -3.82
N PHE A 170 10.81 -14.77 -4.97
CA PHE A 170 11.14 -15.92 -5.82
C PHE A 170 12.50 -15.72 -6.50
N PRO A 171 13.20 -16.81 -6.81
CA PRO A 171 14.47 -16.73 -7.52
C PRO A 171 14.27 -16.15 -8.91
N VAL A 172 15.19 -15.31 -9.33
CA VAL A 172 15.25 -14.85 -10.72
C VAL A 172 15.86 -15.97 -11.54
N ALA A 173 15.12 -16.49 -12.54
CA ALA A 173 15.66 -17.50 -13.44
C ALA A 173 16.97 -16.98 -14.07
N ALA A 174 18.05 -17.72 -13.90
CA ALA A 174 19.32 -17.39 -14.53
C ALA A 174 19.08 -17.36 -16.06
N SER A 175 19.30 -16.20 -16.69
CA SER A 175 19.25 -16.11 -18.14
C SER A 175 20.24 -17.12 -18.72
N PRO A 176 19.85 -17.97 -19.68
CA PRO A 176 20.78 -18.91 -20.29
C PRO A 176 21.93 -18.13 -20.90
N VAL A 177 23.16 -18.40 -20.46
CA VAL A 177 24.36 -17.83 -21.04
C VAL A 177 24.39 -18.24 -22.52
N PRO A 178 24.40 -17.30 -23.48
CA PRO A 178 24.49 -17.67 -24.87
C PRO A 178 25.80 -18.45 -25.09
N THR A 179 25.67 -19.76 -25.35
CA THR A 179 26.81 -20.58 -25.71
C THR A 179 27.36 -20.05 -27.05
N ALA A 180 28.52 -19.40 -27.02
CA ALA A 180 29.20 -19.00 -28.22
C ALA A 180 29.41 -20.24 -29.08
N ARG A 181 28.77 -20.31 -30.27
CA ARG A 181 29.07 -21.32 -31.27
C ARG A 181 30.42 -20.97 -31.86
N ASN A 182 31.40 -21.79 -31.57
CA ASN A 182 32.65 -21.82 -32.37
C ASN A 182 32.37 -22.31 -33.77
#